data_a5fd5a7c83b908d8f0bd6a04206d61b0
#
_entry.id   a5fd5a7c83b908d8f0bd6a04206d61b0
#
_cell.length_a   1.000
_cell.length_b   1.000
_cell.length_c   1.000
_cell.angle_alpha   90.00
_cell.angle_beta   90.00
_cell.angle_gamma   90.00
#
_symmetry.space_group_name_H-M   'P 1'
#
loop_
_entity.id
_entity.type
_entity.pdbx_description
1 polymer ?
#
loop_
_entity_poly.entity_id
_entity_poly.type
_entity_poly.pdbx_seq_one_letter_code
_entity_poly.pdbx_strand_id
1 'polypeptide(L)'
;MKKRIYLILLLLPLVSCNDMFTNFLNEEPETLVTNTNFWKTEKDVESAVYELHVMFRSWGGYVETRLYRDRGLPFDYLGLTWRNISDNELQKDMDITRAPSWHGEYQAIGMCNFILGNIHRAKIPEERINYYKGQALTIRAYLYFYVLRTWGDAVLITAEGDVGEKAVTPWREIMKVVIDDLVEATKLLPPVNEMKDANNTPVTSKQIPSRGTAFAILAHAYAWLAGFGEEPEYYQKGIDAATEVIQSGDYSLVNNPHEICEIVLPGNSQEGILEIDFLNPEAVNRSGNGLPGITQKWPADPNATPSTRRTLLRLNNESAMAMFPDRNDKRREEYFYKLDSMAGVKTSITQGAAYIYKFRRPLLHTSGSQLGKLLGYDLNEILIRLADIYLLRAEMRAKSGDIPGAIADLNVIRKRAGAKEYTPDENLEEAIALERDKELFLEGVCTRYFDIVRNRTFREKLRGKFKTLSDQDVKDGALFFPISFDAFQNNTKMTQNIYWKRNGFAI
;
A
#
# COMPACT_ATOMS: atom_id res chain seq x y z
N MET A 1 77.67 -5.61 61.70
CA MET A 1 76.32 -5.14 62.02
C MET A 1 75.33 -5.56 60.92
N LYS A 2 74.57 -6.63 61.17
CA LYS A 2 73.55 -7.16 60.25
C LYS A 2 72.20 -6.65 60.65
N LYS A 3 71.55 -5.80 59.81
CA LYS A 3 70.17 -5.41 59.99
C LYS A 3 69.25 -6.48 59.42
N ARG A 4 68.41 -7.09 60.26
CA ARG A 4 67.37 -7.97 59.87
C ARG A 4 66.11 -7.12 59.53
N ILE A 5 65.61 -7.24 58.26
CA ILE A 5 64.33 -6.68 57.81
C ILE A 5 63.27 -7.74 58.11
N TYR A 6 62.30 -7.43 58.97
CA TYR A 6 61.10 -8.27 59.14
C TYR A 6 60.06 -7.91 58.10
N LEU A 7 59.75 -8.88 57.25
CA LEU A 7 58.65 -8.79 56.24
C LEU A 7 57.37 -9.15 57.01
N ILE A 8 56.51 -8.15 57.25
CA ILE A 8 55.17 -8.37 57.79
C ILE A 8 54.28 -8.66 56.63
N LEU A 9 53.85 -9.94 56.46
CA LEU A 9 52.85 -10.37 55.55
C LEU A 9 51.46 -10.01 56.12
N LEU A 10 50.82 -8.96 55.57
CA LEU A 10 49.44 -8.60 55.88
C LEU A 10 48.53 -9.59 55.13
N LEU A 11 47.98 -10.58 55.86
CA LEU A 11 46.87 -11.41 55.36
C LEU A 11 45.58 -10.54 55.35
N LEU A 12 45.24 -9.98 54.21
CA LEU A 12 43.90 -9.44 53.99
C LEU A 12 42.93 -10.60 53.81
N PRO A 13 41.81 -10.65 54.52
CA PRO A 13 40.79 -11.65 54.25
C PRO A 13 40.16 -11.35 52.87
N LEU A 14 40.27 -12.30 51.97
CA LEU A 14 39.50 -12.34 50.76
C LEU A 14 38.03 -12.55 51.12
N VAL A 15 37.36 -11.48 51.54
CA VAL A 15 35.89 -11.46 51.59
C VAL A 15 35.47 -11.43 50.14
N SER A 16 34.84 -12.48 49.70
CA SER A 16 34.24 -12.65 48.42
C SER A 16 33.18 -11.56 48.20
N CYS A 17 33.54 -10.48 47.55
CA CYS A 17 32.59 -9.49 47.05
C CYS A 17 32.01 -9.93 45.67
N ASN A 18 31.59 -11.20 45.59
CA ASN A 18 30.98 -11.68 44.35
C ASN A 18 29.67 -10.96 44.03
N ASP A 19 28.87 -10.66 45.03
CA ASP A 19 27.56 -10.02 44.83
C ASP A 19 27.66 -8.51 44.45
N MET A 20 28.73 -7.84 44.93
CA MET A 20 28.92 -6.41 44.63
C MET A 20 29.44 -6.17 43.21
N PHE A 21 30.29 -7.05 42.67
CA PHE A 21 30.78 -6.97 41.30
C PHE A 21 29.76 -7.48 40.29
N THR A 22 28.97 -8.49 40.61
CA THR A 22 27.89 -8.98 39.75
C THR A 22 26.76 -7.96 39.66
N ASN A 23 26.40 -7.25 40.73
CA ASN A 23 25.41 -6.18 40.66
C ASN A 23 25.91 -4.96 39.88
N PHE A 24 27.20 -4.57 40.02
CA PHE A 24 27.77 -3.45 39.24
C PHE A 24 27.90 -3.76 37.76
N LEU A 25 28.15 -5.01 37.36
CA LEU A 25 28.22 -5.44 35.97
C LEU A 25 26.84 -5.73 35.38
N ASN A 26 25.80 -5.87 36.19
CA ASN A 26 24.42 -6.11 35.81
C ASN A 26 23.52 -4.88 36.07
N GLU A 27 24.06 -3.70 36.33
CA GLU A 27 23.27 -2.48 36.34
C GLU A 27 22.78 -2.24 34.90
N GLU A 28 21.49 -2.51 34.68
CA GLU A 28 20.82 -2.05 33.46
C GLU A 28 20.90 -0.52 33.45
N PRO A 29 21.40 0.10 32.36
CA PRO A 29 21.47 1.56 32.30
C PRO A 29 20.07 2.14 32.40
N GLU A 30 19.75 2.79 33.51
CA GLU A 30 18.43 3.41 33.73
C GLU A 30 18.11 4.54 32.73
N THR A 31 19.15 5.09 32.11
CA THR A 31 19.04 6.25 31.21
C THR A 31 19.16 5.90 29.73
N LEU A 32 19.62 4.69 29.38
CA LEU A 32 19.70 4.23 27.99
C LEU A 32 18.57 3.24 27.71
N VAL A 33 17.78 3.51 26.66
CA VAL A 33 16.79 2.56 26.18
C VAL A 33 17.51 1.36 25.59
N THR A 34 17.37 0.21 26.23
CA THR A 34 17.90 -1.08 25.76
C THR A 34 16.76 -2.02 25.46
N ASN A 35 17.00 -3.08 24.71
CA ASN A 35 15.95 -4.09 24.45
C ASN A 35 15.45 -4.73 25.76
N THR A 36 16.26 -4.77 26.83
CA THR A 36 15.90 -5.34 28.14
C THR A 36 14.97 -4.44 28.97
N ASN A 37 15.07 -3.11 28.82
CA ASN A 37 14.29 -2.16 29.62
C ASN A 37 13.16 -1.45 28.87
N PHE A 38 13.01 -1.65 27.54
CA PHE A 38 12.07 -0.93 26.68
C PHE A 38 10.61 -1.39 26.89
N TRP A 39 10.33 -2.67 26.88
CA TRP A 39 8.97 -3.23 26.88
C TRP A 39 8.32 -3.26 28.28
N LYS A 40 8.17 -2.12 28.96
CA LYS A 40 7.62 -2.07 30.34
C LYS A 40 6.22 -1.50 30.40
N THR A 41 5.94 -0.47 29.64
CA THR A 41 4.70 0.30 29.69
C THR A 41 3.97 0.28 28.35
N GLU A 42 2.71 0.70 28.35
CA GLU A 42 1.93 0.83 27.12
C GLU A 42 2.54 1.87 26.16
N LYS A 43 3.13 2.95 26.71
CA LYS A 43 3.80 3.98 25.88
C LYS A 43 5.05 3.45 25.19
N ASP A 44 5.75 2.49 25.78
CA ASP A 44 6.87 1.83 25.12
C ASP A 44 6.39 1.04 23.90
N VAL A 45 5.33 0.24 24.09
CA VAL A 45 4.69 -0.53 23.00
C VAL A 45 4.17 0.40 21.90
N GLU A 46 3.45 1.45 22.28
CA GLU A 46 2.93 2.44 21.35
C GLU A 46 4.04 3.14 20.56
N SER A 47 5.17 3.44 21.21
CA SER A 47 6.33 4.04 20.54
C SER A 47 6.93 3.12 19.48
N ALA A 48 7.03 1.80 19.75
CA ALA A 48 7.48 0.82 18.77
C ALA A 48 6.50 0.70 17.58
N VAL A 49 5.20 0.68 17.88
CA VAL A 49 4.15 0.63 16.85
C VAL A 49 4.09 1.95 16.06
N TYR A 50 4.35 3.09 16.70
CA TYR A 50 4.46 4.38 16.02
C TYR A 50 5.60 4.36 14.99
N GLU A 51 6.77 3.82 15.35
CA GLU A 51 7.88 3.66 14.38
C GLU A 51 7.49 2.76 13.20
N LEU A 52 6.74 1.68 13.46
CA LEU A 52 6.18 0.86 12.37
C LEU A 52 5.30 1.70 11.43
N HIS A 53 4.46 2.58 11.97
CA HIS A 53 3.62 3.48 11.16
C HIS A 53 4.44 4.52 10.41
N VAL A 54 5.57 4.99 10.96
CA VAL A 54 6.53 5.87 10.25
C VAL A 54 7.16 5.14 9.07
N MET A 55 7.61 3.89 9.27
CA MET A 55 8.15 3.06 8.18
C MET A 55 7.10 2.76 7.11
N PHE A 56 5.88 2.43 7.51
CA PHE A 56 4.77 2.18 6.58
C PHE A 56 4.41 3.43 5.78
N ARG A 57 4.42 4.61 6.40
CA ARG A 57 4.25 5.89 5.72
C ARG A 57 5.38 6.18 4.75
N SER A 58 6.61 5.93 5.16
CA SER A 58 7.78 6.10 4.30
C SER A 58 7.70 5.20 3.06
N TRP A 59 7.31 3.95 3.24
CA TRP A 59 7.06 3.02 2.14
C TRP A 59 6.00 3.54 1.15
N GLY A 60 4.86 4.04 1.64
CA GLY A 60 3.76 4.54 0.81
C GLY A 60 4.01 5.93 0.21
N GLY A 61 4.93 6.71 0.78
CA GLY A 61 5.08 8.14 0.49
C GLY A 61 5.87 8.51 -0.75
N TYR A 62 6.62 7.58 -1.32
CA TYR A 62 7.45 7.85 -2.50
C TYR A 62 6.67 7.62 -3.80
N VAL A 63 5.88 8.60 -4.22
CA VAL A 63 5.05 8.52 -5.43
C VAL A 63 5.89 8.25 -6.69
N GLU A 64 7.10 8.80 -6.80
CA GLU A 64 7.97 8.52 -7.95
C GLU A 64 8.39 7.05 -7.99
N THR A 65 8.77 6.46 -6.87
CA THR A 65 9.07 5.01 -6.79
C THR A 65 7.83 4.17 -7.01
N ARG A 66 6.65 4.62 -6.61
CA ARG A 66 5.38 3.94 -6.89
C ARG A 66 5.09 3.85 -8.38
N LEU A 67 5.33 4.91 -9.14
CA LEU A 67 5.11 4.88 -10.58
C LEU A 67 6.04 3.91 -11.31
N TYR A 68 7.25 3.69 -10.80
CA TYR A 68 8.11 2.61 -11.31
C TYR A 68 7.53 1.21 -11.04
N ARG A 69 6.67 1.07 -10.03
CA ARG A 69 6.03 -0.18 -9.66
C ARG A 69 4.65 -0.34 -10.30
N ASP A 70 3.97 0.78 -10.58
CA ASP A 70 2.60 0.78 -11.06
C ASP A 70 2.55 0.51 -12.58
N ARG A 71 2.20 -0.72 -12.90
CA ARG A 71 1.89 -1.16 -14.27
C ARG A 71 0.43 -0.92 -14.57
N GLY A 72 0.08 -0.94 -15.85
CA GLY A 72 -1.32 -0.86 -16.26
C GLY A 72 -1.95 0.52 -16.11
N LEU A 73 -1.15 1.58 -15.96
CA LEU A 73 -1.66 2.95 -15.96
C LEU A 73 -2.44 3.26 -17.24
N PRO A 74 -3.61 3.92 -17.11
CA PRO A 74 -4.49 4.19 -18.26
C PRO A 74 -4.04 5.40 -19.09
N PHE A 75 -2.73 5.62 -19.22
CA PHE A 75 -2.18 6.77 -19.96
C PHE A 75 -1.81 6.41 -21.40
N ASP A 76 -2.16 7.28 -22.33
CA ASP A 76 -1.82 7.13 -23.75
C ASP A 76 -0.34 7.44 -24.00
N TYR A 77 0.21 8.38 -23.24
CA TYR A 77 1.62 8.74 -23.32
C TYR A 77 2.29 8.52 -21.96
N LEU A 78 3.41 7.83 -22.02
CA LEU A 78 4.31 7.60 -20.91
C LEU A 78 5.72 8.02 -21.33
N GLY A 79 6.49 8.62 -20.44
CA GLY A 79 7.93 8.79 -20.63
C GLY A 79 8.61 7.42 -20.82
N LEU A 80 9.75 7.36 -21.48
CA LEU A 80 10.39 6.11 -21.92
C LEU A 80 10.51 5.06 -20.79
N THR A 81 10.98 5.46 -19.62
CA THR A 81 11.15 4.55 -18.49
C THR A 81 9.81 3.93 -18.03
N TRP A 82 8.76 4.75 -17.85
CA TRP A 82 7.44 4.25 -17.47
C TRP A 82 6.78 3.43 -18.56
N ARG A 83 7.05 3.75 -19.82
CA ARG A 83 6.58 2.94 -20.97
C ARG A 83 7.15 1.54 -20.88
N ASN A 84 8.46 1.40 -20.72
CA ASN A 84 9.10 0.09 -20.64
C ASN A 84 8.57 -0.75 -19.49
N ILE A 85 8.32 -0.13 -18.32
CA ILE A 85 7.71 -0.78 -17.16
C ILE A 85 6.27 -1.20 -17.48
N SER A 86 5.48 -0.26 -17.99
CA SER A 86 4.06 -0.48 -18.31
C SER A 86 3.84 -1.50 -19.43
N ASP A 87 4.79 -1.61 -20.35
CA ASP A 87 4.73 -2.50 -21.52
C ASP A 87 5.44 -3.86 -21.26
N ASN A 88 5.97 -4.07 -20.05
CA ASN A 88 6.79 -5.24 -19.66
C ASN A 88 8.03 -5.44 -20.55
N GLU A 89 8.60 -4.33 -21.03
CA GLU A 89 9.77 -4.28 -21.90
C GLU A 89 11.03 -3.82 -21.13
N LEU A 90 11.19 -4.34 -19.90
CA LEU A 90 12.38 -4.08 -19.11
C LEU A 90 13.60 -4.66 -19.82
N GLN A 91 14.63 -3.84 -20.00
CA GLN A 91 15.87 -4.24 -20.65
C GLN A 91 16.95 -4.44 -19.59
N LYS A 92 17.80 -5.42 -19.82
CA LYS A 92 18.90 -5.76 -18.91
C LYS A 92 19.89 -4.61 -18.70
N ASP A 93 19.97 -3.68 -19.68
CA ASP A 93 20.81 -2.48 -19.62
C ASP A 93 20.08 -1.29 -18.95
N MET A 94 18.77 -1.39 -18.74
CA MET A 94 18.10 -0.50 -17.82
C MET A 94 18.68 -0.81 -16.46
N ASP A 95 19.37 0.19 -15.93
CA ASP A 95 19.97 0.16 -14.62
C ASP A 95 19.15 -0.71 -13.65
N ILE A 96 19.59 -1.96 -13.43
CA ILE A 96 18.92 -2.94 -12.55
C ILE A 96 18.84 -2.36 -11.13
N THR A 97 19.67 -1.37 -10.82
CA THR A 97 19.57 -0.59 -9.60
C THR A 97 18.26 0.21 -9.52
N ARG A 98 17.54 0.36 -10.64
CA ARG A 98 16.20 0.97 -10.71
C ARG A 98 15.06 -0.03 -10.83
N ALA A 99 15.33 -1.34 -10.88
CA ALA A 99 14.27 -2.31 -10.67
C ALA A 99 13.67 -2.08 -9.28
N PRO A 100 12.34 -2.17 -9.14
CA PRO A 100 11.72 -1.97 -7.84
C PRO A 100 12.36 -2.88 -6.80
N SER A 101 13.00 -2.29 -5.78
CA SER A 101 13.54 -3.02 -4.64
C SER A 101 12.44 -3.24 -3.62
N TRP A 102 12.47 -4.37 -2.94
CA TRP A 102 11.58 -4.69 -1.82
C TRP A 102 12.16 -4.30 -0.45
N HIS A 103 13.27 -3.55 -0.46
CA HIS A 103 13.99 -3.16 0.76
C HIS A 103 13.08 -2.46 1.79
N GLY A 104 12.26 -1.52 1.35
CA GLY A 104 11.34 -0.79 2.24
C GLY A 104 10.27 -1.67 2.85
N GLU A 105 9.76 -2.63 2.09
CA GLU A 105 8.80 -3.64 2.56
C GLU A 105 9.41 -4.49 3.66
N TYR A 106 10.63 -5.01 3.45
CA TYR A 106 11.29 -5.86 4.44
C TYR A 106 11.79 -5.11 5.67
N GLN A 107 12.11 -3.82 5.58
CA GLN A 107 12.36 -2.99 6.76
C GLN A 107 11.13 -2.92 7.67
N ALA A 108 9.97 -2.62 7.11
CA ALA A 108 8.72 -2.55 7.87
C ALA A 108 8.26 -3.95 8.36
N ILE A 109 8.44 -5.02 7.57
CA ILE A 109 8.20 -6.42 7.99
C ILE A 109 9.12 -6.78 9.18
N GLY A 110 10.38 -6.37 9.13
CA GLY A 110 11.32 -6.56 10.25
C GLY A 110 10.84 -5.90 11.52
N MET A 111 10.30 -4.68 11.43
CA MET A 111 9.71 -3.97 12.57
C MET A 111 8.43 -4.67 13.08
N CYS A 112 7.58 -5.21 12.20
CA CYS A 112 6.45 -6.04 12.61
C CYS A 112 6.92 -7.26 13.41
N ASN A 113 7.93 -7.98 12.92
CA ASN A 113 8.48 -9.16 13.60
C ASN A 113 9.11 -8.80 14.94
N PHE A 114 9.79 -7.65 15.04
CA PHE A 114 10.33 -7.13 16.28
C PHE A 114 9.23 -6.86 17.32
N ILE A 115 8.14 -6.21 16.93
CA ILE A 115 6.99 -5.97 17.81
C ILE A 115 6.37 -7.30 18.25
N LEU A 116 6.07 -8.19 17.31
CA LEU A 116 5.42 -9.48 17.58
C LEU A 116 6.26 -10.38 18.47
N GLY A 117 7.59 -10.34 18.34
CA GLY A 117 8.52 -11.11 19.16
C GLY A 117 8.67 -10.60 20.59
N ASN A 118 8.38 -9.32 20.85
CA ASN A 118 8.68 -8.69 22.14
C ASN A 118 7.46 -8.17 22.91
N ILE A 119 6.32 -7.95 22.28
CA ILE A 119 5.13 -7.31 22.88
C ILE A 119 4.62 -8.06 24.12
N HIS A 120 4.81 -9.38 24.20
CA HIS A 120 4.43 -10.22 25.35
C HIS A 120 5.17 -9.86 26.64
N ARG A 121 6.27 -9.11 26.54
CA ARG A 121 7.08 -8.66 27.71
C ARG A 121 6.44 -7.46 28.40
N ALA A 122 5.56 -6.73 27.73
CA ALA A 122 4.90 -5.57 28.30
C ALA A 122 3.87 -5.99 29.34
N LYS A 123 3.93 -5.37 30.54
CA LYS A 123 2.98 -5.63 31.64
C LYS A 123 1.79 -4.67 31.52
N ILE A 124 1.01 -4.82 30.48
CA ILE A 124 -0.19 -4.03 30.17
C ILE A 124 -1.40 -4.95 30.00
N PRO A 125 -2.64 -4.44 30.04
CA PRO A 125 -3.83 -5.24 29.83
C PRO A 125 -3.77 -6.02 28.51
N GLU A 126 -4.24 -7.27 28.52
CA GLU A 126 -4.22 -8.15 27.34
C GLU A 126 -4.95 -7.55 26.13
N GLU A 127 -6.03 -6.84 26.37
CA GLU A 127 -6.76 -6.11 25.31
C GLU A 127 -5.83 -5.12 24.58
N ARG A 128 -4.95 -4.42 25.32
CA ARG A 128 -4.00 -3.48 24.72
C ARG A 128 -2.86 -4.19 23.98
N ILE A 129 -2.39 -5.32 24.52
CA ILE A 129 -1.45 -6.21 23.80
C ILE A 129 -2.08 -6.65 22.47
N ASN A 130 -3.33 -7.11 22.51
CA ASN A 130 -4.07 -7.57 21.34
C ASN A 130 -4.24 -6.47 20.30
N TYR A 131 -4.57 -5.25 20.72
CA TYR A 131 -4.70 -4.10 19.85
C TYR A 131 -3.42 -3.78 19.07
N TYR A 132 -2.28 -3.70 19.75
CA TYR A 132 -1.00 -3.41 19.09
C TYR A 132 -0.46 -4.60 18.28
N LYS A 133 -0.67 -5.83 18.76
CA LYS A 133 -0.37 -7.06 18.01
C LYS A 133 -1.17 -7.12 16.71
N GLY A 134 -2.45 -6.82 16.77
CA GLY A 134 -3.33 -6.79 15.59
C GLY A 134 -2.87 -5.79 14.53
N GLN A 135 -2.37 -4.62 14.93
CA GLN A 135 -1.79 -3.63 14.01
C GLN A 135 -0.55 -4.20 13.30
N ALA A 136 0.39 -4.78 14.05
CA ALA A 136 1.61 -5.33 13.48
C ALA A 136 1.32 -6.51 12.52
N LEU A 137 0.38 -7.40 12.87
CA LEU A 137 -0.07 -8.49 12.00
C LEU A 137 -0.70 -7.95 10.71
N THR A 138 -1.58 -6.95 10.81
CA THR A 138 -2.26 -6.38 9.64
C THR A 138 -1.28 -5.71 8.68
N ILE A 139 -0.32 -4.94 9.19
CA ILE A 139 0.69 -4.27 8.35
C ILE A 139 1.63 -5.30 7.74
N ARG A 140 2.07 -6.33 8.49
CA ARG A 140 2.91 -7.42 7.96
C ARG A 140 2.20 -8.16 6.83
N ALA A 141 0.94 -8.51 7.04
CA ALA A 141 0.11 -9.17 6.04
C ALA A 141 -0.07 -8.30 4.79
N TYR A 142 -0.36 -7.00 4.93
CA TYR A 142 -0.50 -6.09 3.81
C TYR A 142 0.78 -5.98 2.99
N LEU A 143 1.93 -5.85 3.65
CA LEU A 143 3.23 -5.76 2.99
C LEU A 143 3.59 -7.07 2.27
N TYR A 144 3.39 -8.23 2.88
CA TYR A 144 3.59 -9.51 2.21
C TYR A 144 2.61 -9.72 1.06
N PHE A 145 1.36 -9.31 1.21
CA PHE A 145 0.38 -9.36 0.13
C PHE A 145 0.77 -8.45 -1.04
N TYR A 146 1.40 -7.31 -0.76
CA TYR A 146 1.97 -6.45 -1.79
C TYR A 146 3.19 -7.11 -2.45
N VAL A 147 4.13 -7.64 -1.67
CA VAL A 147 5.36 -8.29 -2.13
C VAL A 147 5.05 -9.46 -3.07
N LEU A 148 4.19 -10.39 -2.66
CA LEU A 148 3.86 -11.57 -3.47
C LEU A 148 3.12 -11.22 -4.78
N ARG A 149 2.34 -10.15 -4.80
CA ARG A 149 1.67 -9.68 -6.04
C ARG A 149 2.62 -8.94 -6.97
N THR A 150 3.67 -8.36 -6.43
CA THR A 150 4.64 -7.55 -7.18
C THR A 150 5.79 -8.40 -7.72
N TRP A 151 6.35 -9.31 -6.93
CA TRP A 151 7.53 -10.11 -7.29
C TRP A 151 7.24 -11.62 -7.39
N GLY A 152 6.09 -12.08 -6.97
CA GLY A 152 5.76 -13.50 -6.90
C GLY A 152 6.39 -14.18 -5.69
N ASP A 153 7.24 -15.18 -5.96
CA ASP A 153 8.02 -15.83 -4.92
C ASP A 153 9.01 -14.84 -4.30
N ALA A 154 9.08 -14.83 -2.97
CA ALA A 154 9.86 -13.85 -2.22
C ALA A 154 10.38 -14.46 -0.91
N VAL A 155 11.26 -13.77 -0.21
CA VAL A 155 11.80 -14.27 1.06
C VAL A 155 10.73 -14.19 2.15
N LEU A 156 10.51 -15.26 2.89
CA LEU A 156 9.61 -15.29 4.04
C LEU A 156 10.40 -15.21 5.36
N ILE A 157 10.16 -14.15 6.13
CA ILE A 157 10.74 -13.91 7.45
C ILE A 157 9.61 -13.56 8.42
N THR A 158 9.35 -14.44 9.39
CA THR A 158 8.25 -14.27 10.36
C THR A 158 8.73 -14.15 11.80
N ALA A 159 10.03 -14.27 12.04
CA ALA A 159 10.62 -14.19 13.36
C ALA A 159 11.61 -13.03 13.46
N GLU A 160 11.69 -12.43 14.66
CA GLU A 160 12.71 -11.45 15.00
C GLU A 160 14.11 -12.07 14.90
N GLY A 161 15.08 -11.28 14.40
CA GLY A 161 16.49 -11.69 14.37
C GLY A 161 16.83 -12.77 13.33
N ASP A 162 15.89 -13.18 12.50
CA ASP A 162 16.13 -14.15 11.43
C ASP A 162 16.81 -13.47 10.22
N VAL A 163 18.12 -13.23 10.34
CA VAL A 163 18.96 -12.49 9.38
C VAL A 163 19.81 -13.41 8.48
N GLY A 164 19.60 -14.72 8.52
CA GLY A 164 20.38 -15.68 7.71
C GLY A 164 20.02 -15.60 6.21
N GLU A 165 20.94 -16.10 5.38
CA GLU A 165 20.70 -16.26 3.94
C GLU A 165 19.48 -17.17 3.67
N LYS A 166 18.56 -16.70 2.82
CA LYS A 166 17.30 -17.38 2.51
C LYS A 166 17.07 -17.48 1.00
N ALA A 167 16.55 -18.60 0.59
CA ALA A 167 15.93 -18.74 -0.72
C ALA A 167 14.57 -18.06 -0.75
N VAL A 168 14.05 -17.82 -1.95
CA VAL A 168 12.65 -17.42 -2.12
C VAL A 168 11.70 -18.55 -1.69
N THR A 169 10.59 -18.16 -1.09
CA THR A 169 9.47 -19.02 -0.71
C THR A 169 8.38 -18.87 -1.76
N PRO A 170 7.70 -19.93 -2.19
CA PRO A 170 6.60 -19.85 -3.13
C PRO A 170 5.51 -18.89 -2.63
N TRP A 171 4.98 -18.06 -3.50
CA TRP A 171 3.98 -17.03 -3.16
C TRP A 171 2.75 -17.61 -2.45
N ARG A 172 2.36 -18.86 -2.74
CA ARG A 172 1.23 -19.52 -2.05
C ARG A 172 1.51 -19.78 -0.57
N GLU A 173 2.75 -20.08 -0.22
CA GLU A 173 3.13 -20.26 1.20
C GLU A 173 3.17 -18.92 1.92
N ILE A 174 3.63 -17.85 1.26
CA ILE A 174 3.56 -16.48 1.79
C ILE A 174 2.09 -16.08 1.99
N MET A 175 1.22 -16.40 1.04
CA MET A 175 -0.21 -16.12 1.13
C MET A 175 -0.88 -16.80 2.33
N LYS A 176 -0.44 -17.98 2.73
CA LYS A 176 -0.95 -18.62 3.96
C LYS A 176 -0.64 -17.75 5.19
N VAL A 177 0.59 -17.25 5.29
CA VAL A 177 0.96 -16.34 6.39
C VAL A 177 0.15 -15.05 6.35
N VAL A 178 -0.09 -14.48 5.16
CA VAL A 178 -0.96 -13.32 4.99
C VAL A 178 -2.37 -13.59 5.54
N ILE A 179 -2.96 -14.72 5.19
CA ILE A 179 -4.31 -15.08 5.65
C ILE A 179 -4.33 -15.35 7.15
N ASP A 180 -3.35 -16.10 7.67
CA ASP A 180 -3.27 -16.43 9.10
C ASP A 180 -3.12 -15.16 9.96
N ASP A 181 -2.25 -14.24 9.55
CA ASP A 181 -2.08 -12.94 10.21
C ASP A 181 -3.37 -12.12 10.20
N LEU A 182 -4.08 -12.07 9.07
CA LEU A 182 -5.31 -11.30 8.95
C LEU A 182 -6.47 -11.93 9.74
N VAL A 183 -6.62 -13.26 9.68
CA VAL A 183 -7.64 -13.97 10.47
C VAL A 183 -7.42 -13.77 11.96
N GLU A 184 -6.16 -13.75 12.41
CA GLU A 184 -5.85 -13.43 13.80
C GLU A 184 -6.16 -11.95 14.09
N ALA A 185 -5.74 -11.02 13.22
CA ALA A 185 -5.97 -9.59 13.39
C ALA A 185 -7.46 -9.22 13.47
N THR A 186 -8.35 -9.90 12.72
CA THR A 186 -9.81 -9.67 12.82
C THR A 186 -10.39 -9.96 14.20
N LYS A 187 -9.73 -10.81 14.98
CA LYS A 187 -10.15 -11.14 16.36
C LYS A 187 -9.56 -10.17 17.38
N LEU A 188 -8.38 -9.64 17.10
CA LEU A 188 -7.60 -8.82 18.03
C LEU A 188 -7.94 -7.33 17.95
N LEU A 189 -8.28 -6.84 16.75
CA LEU A 189 -8.52 -5.42 16.50
C LEU A 189 -9.95 -5.01 16.87
N PRO A 190 -10.14 -3.82 17.46
CA PRO A 190 -11.45 -3.24 17.68
C PRO A 190 -12.04 -2.68 16.39
N PRO A 191 -13.35 -2.36 16.36
CA PRO A 191 -13.97 -1.51 15.36
C PRO A 191 -13.26 -0.15 15.28
N VAL A 192 -13.30 0.50 14.11
CA VAL A 192 -12.58 1.77 13.89
C VAL A 192 -13.01 2.87 14.86
N ASN A 193 -14.28 2.91 15.23
CA ASN A 193 -14.83 3.93 16.13
C ASN A 193 -14.50 3.69 17.62
N GLU A 194 -13.93 2.53 17.97
CA GLU A 194 -13.55 2.16 19.34
C GLU A 194 -12.04 2.25 19.58
N MET A 195 -11.25 2.56 18.54
CA MET A 195 -9.80 2.64 18.67
C MET A 195 -9.36 3.82 19.52
N LYS A 196 -8.40 3.57 20.44
CA LYS A 196 -7.83 4.59 21.32
C LYS A 196 -6.32 4.43 21.43
N ASP A 197 -5.62 5.56 21.62
CA ASP A 197 -4.19 5.61 21.90
C ASP A 197 -3.87 5.23 23.38
N ALA A 198 -2.59 5.26 23.77
CA ALA A 198 -2.16 4.99 25.14
C ALA A 198 -2.62 6.06 26.16
N ASN A 199 -3.11 7.21 25.72
CA ASN A 199 -3.70 8.25 26.57
C ASN A 199 -5.25 8.17 26.60
N ASN A 200 -5.83 7.11 26.04
CA ASN A 200 -7.27 6.90 25.89
C ASN A 200 -7.96 7.94 24.98
N THR A 201 -7.20 8.58 24.07
CA THR A 201 -7.73 9.49 23.06
C THR A 201 -8.22 8.70 21.84
N PRO A 202 -9.39 9.04 21.25
CA PRO A 202 -9.86 8.39 20.04
C PRO A 202 -8.85 8.51 18.89
N VAL A 203 -8.58 7.40 18.21
CA VAL A 203 -7.72 7.34 17.03
C VAL A 203 -8.57 7.63 15.79
N THR A 204 -8.22 8.66 15.04
CA THR A 204 -8.93 9.07 13.82
C THR A 204 -8.18 8.67 12.54
N SER A 205 -6.85 8.48 12.62
CA SER A 205 -6.02 8.14 11.47
C SER A 205 -6.37 6.77 10.91
N LYS A 206 -6.72 6.73 9.62
CA LYS A 206 -6.99 5.49 8.88
C LYS A 206 -5.70 4.74 8.46
N GLN A 207 -4.53 5.27 8.79
CA GLN A 207 -3.27 4.54 8.67
C GLN A 207 -3.17 3.44 9.74
N ILE A 208 -3.79 3.64 10.88
CA ILE A 208 -3.82 2.68 11.99
C ILE A 208 -4.91 1.63 11.70
N PRO A 209 -4.54 0.34 11.54
CA PRO A 209 -5.51 -0.70 11.17
C PRO A 209 -6.58 -0.91 12.23
N SER A 210 -7.81 -1.07 11.78
CA SER A 210 -8.96 -1.53 12.56
C SER A 210 -9.35 -2.96 12.17
N ARG A 211 -10.35 -3.53 12.84
CA ARG A 211 -10.95 -4.81 12.45
C ARG A 211 -11.42 -4.78 11.00
N GLY A 212 -12.08 -3.71 10.58
CA GLY A 212 -12.55 -3.55 9.20
C GLY A 212 -11.40 -3.49 8.20
N THR A 213 -10.25 -2.93 8.57
CA THR A 213 -9.03 -2.95 7.73
C THR A 213 -8.53 -4.38 7.50
N ALA A 214 -8.48 -5.20 8.57
CA ALA A 214 -8.07 -6.60 8.45
C ALA A 214 -9.01 -7.40 7.54
N PHE A 215 -10.33 -7.25 7.70
CA PHE A 215 -11.33 -7.88 6.82
C PHE A 215 -11.22 -7.40 5.37
N ALA A 216 -10.98 -6.11 5.13
CA ALA A 216 -10.84 -5.56 3.78
C ALA A 216 -9.64 -6.16 3.05
N ILE A 217 -8.48 -6.26 3.70
CA ILE A 217 -7.29 -6.90 3.11
C ILE A 217 -7.53 -8.41 2.92
N LEU A 218 -8.20 -9.06 3.85
CA LEU A 218 -8.56 -10.49 3.77
C LEU A 218 -9.47 -10.77 2.57
N ALA A 219 -10.44 -9.90 2.29
CA ALA A 219 -11.28 -9.98 1.09
C ALA A 219 -10.45 -9.93 -0.19
N HIS A 220 -9.48 -9.00 -0.27
CA HIS A 220 -8.54 -8.91 -1.40
C HIS A 220 -7.64 -10.15 -1.51
N ALA A 221 -7.16 -10.70 -0.39
CA ALA A 221 -6.32 -11.90 -0.39
C ALA A 221 -7.10 -13.13 -0.91
N TYR A 222 -8.34 -13.32 -0.48
CA TYR A 222 -9.19 -14.39 -0.98
C TYR A 222 -9.58 -14.19 -2.46
N ALA A 223 -9.86 -12.96 -2.89
CA ALA A 223 -10.11 -12.66 -4.30
C ALA A 223 -8.88 -13.00 -5.16
N TRP A 224 -7.66 -12.75 -4.66
CA TRP A 224 -6.43 -13.10 -5.35
C TRP A 224 -6.24 -14.60 -5.50
N LEU A 225 -6.47 -15.38 -4.43
CA LEU A 225 -6.44 -16.85 -4.51
C LEU A 225 -7.50 -17.39 -5.48
N ALA A 226 -8.71 -16.86 -5.41
CA ALA A 226 -9.80 -17.32 -6.28
C ALA A 226 -9.55 -17.01 -7.76
N GLY A 227 -9.06 -15.80 -8.07
CA GLY A 227 -8.87 -15.36 -9.45
C GLY A 227 -7.49 -15.74 -10.02
N PHE A 228 -6.41 -15.15 -9.49
CA PHE A 228 -5.06 -15.43 -9.95
C PHE A 228 -4.60 -16.84 -9.60
N GLY A 229 -4.93 -17.30 -8.39
CA GLY A 229 -4.61 -18.64 -7.90
C GLY A 229 -5.39 -19.76 -8.58
N GLU A 230 -6.51 -19.44 -9.26
CA GLU A 230 -7.43 -20.41 -9.87
C GLU A 230 -8.05 -21.38 -8.84
N GLU A 231 -8.35 -20.84 -7.64
CA GLU A 231 -8.94 -21.57 -6.51
C GLU A 231 -10.34 -21.00 -6.18
N PRO A 232 -11.37 -21.25 -7.03
CA PRO A 232 -12.67 -20.57 -6.98
C PRO A 232 -13.44 -20.75 -5.66
N GLU A 233 -13.09 -21.75 -4.85
CA GLU A 233 -13.65 -21.97 -3.52
C GLU A 233 -13.39 -20.80 -2.55
N TYR A 234 -12.41 -19.94 -2.84
CA TYR A 234 -12.12 -18.75 -2.03
C TYR A 234 -13.04 -17.56 -2.34
N TYR A 235 -13.81 -17.57 -3.44
CA TYR A 235 -14.74 -16.46 -3.71
C TYR A 235 -15.74 -16.26 -2.57
N GLN A 236 -16.32 -17.33 -2.03
CA GLN A 236 -17.28 -17.19 -0.93
C GLN A 236 -16.63 -16.60 0.33
N LYS A 237 -15.41 -17.04 0.68
CA LYS A 237 -14.68 -16.47 1.82
C LYS A 237 -14.38 -14.97 1.63
N GLY A 238 -14.07 -14.58 0.40
CA GLY A 238 -13.85 -13.17 0.05
C GLY A 238 -15.15 -12.35 0.14
N ILE A 239 -16.27 -12.90 -0.32
CA ILE A 239 -17.60 -12.28 -0.19
C ILE A 239 -17.96 -12.08 1.29
N ASP A 240 -17.72 -13.10 2.12
CA ASP A 240 -18.00 -13.04 3.56
C ASP A 240 -17.15 -11.95 4.23
N ALA A 241 -15.84 -11.91 3.97
CA ALA A 241 -14.94 -10.89 4.52
C ALA A 241 -15.32 -9.47 4.07
N ALA A 242 -15.67 -9.27 2.80
CA ALA A 242 -16.17 -8.00 2.29
C ALA A 242 -17.51 -7.59 2.94
N THR A 243 -18.36 -8.57 3.23
CA THR A 243 -19.66 -8.35 3.88
C THR A 243 -19.48 -7.88 5.32
N GLU A 244 -18.52 -8.44 6.07
CA GLU A 244 -18.15 -7.96 7.40
C GLU A 244 -17.82 -6.46 7.39
N VAL A 245 -17.05 -5.98 6.39
CA VAL A 245 -16.74 -4.55 6.26
C VAL A 245 -17.99 -3.72 5.94
N ILE A 246 -18.77 -4.14 4.95
CA ILE A 246 -19.92 -3.36 4.44
C ILE A 246 -21.04 -3.28 5.48
N GLN A 247 -21.26 -4.35 6.28
CA GLN A 247 -22.33 -4.41 7.26
C GLN A 247 -21.90 -4.01 8.67
N SER A 248 -20.63 -3.68 8.90
CA SER A 248 -20.13 -3.30 10.22
C SER A 248 -20.79 -2.03 10.80
N GLY A 249 -21.25 -1.13 9.93
CA GLY A 249 -21.69 0.21 10.33
C GLY A 249 -20.55 1.20 10.62
N ASP A 250 -19.30 0.76 10.51
CA ASP A 250 -18.10 1.55 10.78
C ASP A 250 -17.75 2.52 9.65
N TYR A 251 -18.22 2.22 8.44
CA TYR A 251 -17.89 2.94 7.21
C TYR A 251 -19.15 3.30 6.43
N SER A 252 -19.11 4.43 5.74
CA SER A 252 -20.20 4.86 4.85
C SER A 252 -19.66 5.55 3.61
N LEU A 253 -20.33 5.35 2.47
CA LEU A 253 -19.99 6.08 1.24
C LEU A 253 -20.31 7.57 1.40
N VAL A 254 -19.48 8.41 0.81
CA VAL A 254 -19.84 9.82 0.58
C VAL A 254 -20.92 9.92 -0.51
N ASN A 255 -21.67 11.03 -0.56
CA ASN A 255 -22.89 11.12 -1.33
C ASN A 255 -22.68 11.24 -2.85
N ASN A 256 -21.54 11.73 -3.29
CA ASN A 256 -21.28 12.03 -4.70
C ASN A 256 -19.77 12.14 -5.00
N PRO A 257 -19.34 12.13 -6.28
CA PRO A 257 -17.94 12.23 -6.67
C PRO A 257 -17.22 13.52 -6.25
N HIS A 258 -17.93 14.63 -6.06
CA HIS A 258 -17.34 15.86 -5.51
C HIS A 258 -16.78 15.60 -4.11
N GLU A 259 -17.56 14.95 -3.25
CA GLU A 259 -17.14 14.62 -1.89
C GLU A 259 -15.98 13.61 -1.86
N ILE A 260 -15.78 12.79 -2.90
CA ILE A 260 -14.57 11.96 -3.01
C ILE A 260 -13.34 12.86 -3.06
N CYS A 261 -13.37 13.91 -3.90
CA CYS A 261 -12.25 14.83 -4.06
C CYS A 261 -12.01 15.73 -2.84
N GLU A 262 -13.08 16.14 -2.15
CA GLU A 262 -13.01 17.17 -1.08
C GLU A 262 -13.00 16.59 0.33
N ILE A 263 -13.45 15.34 0.52
CA ILE A 263 -13.57 14.69 1.83
C ILE A 263 -12.73 13.41 1.90
N VAL A 264 -12.84 12.53 0.88
CA VAL A 264 -12.17 11.22 0.95
C VAL A 264 -10.68 11.35 0.70
N LEU A 265 -10.28 12.03 -0.37
CA LEU A 265 -8.86 12.14 -0.75
C LEU A 265 -8.01 12.93 0.25
N PRO A 266 -8.51 13.96 0.95
CA PRO A 266 -7.78 14.56 2.06
C PRO A 266 -7.48 13.60 3.21
N GLY A 267 -8.24 12.51 3.32
CA GLY A 267 -8.00 11.43 4.26
C GLY A 267 -8.85 11.44 5.52
N ASN A 268 -8.75 10.35 6.24
CA ASN A 268 -9.44 10.10 7.52
C ASN A 268 -10.95 10.22 7.44
N SER A 269 -11.52 9.97 6.26
CA SER A 269 -12.94 10.07 5.98
C SER A 269 -13.74 8.86 6.49
N GLN A 270 -15.07 9.02 6.49
CA GLN A 270 -15.99 7.93 6.79
C GLN A 270 -15.93 6.77 5.76
N GLU A 271 -15.43 7.03 4.55
CA GLU A 271 -15.29 6.03 3.48
C GLU A 271 -13.93 5.35 3.49
N GLY A 272 -12.88 6.00 4.05
CA GLY A 272 -11.53 5.48 4.13
C GLY A 272 -11.40 4.29 5.07
N ILE A 273 -10.69 3.23 4.65
CA ILE A 273 -10.45 2.01 5.43
C ILE A 273 -8.97 1.86 5.76
N LEU A 274 -8.10 2.04 4.78
CA LEU A 274 -6.66 2.04 4.94
C LEU A 274 -6.06 3.14 4.06
N GLU A 275 -5.25 3.98 4.69
CA GLU A 275 -4.61 5.13 4.05
C GLU A 275 -3.16 5.25 4.48
N ILE A 276 -2.34 5.92 3.69
CA ILE A 276 -1.10 6.52 4.19
C ILE A 276 -1.43 7.94 4.60
N ASP A 277 -1.38 8.16 5.89
CA ASP A 277 -1.73 9.45 6.49
C ASP A 277 -0.56 10.41 6.39
N PHE A 278 -0.80 11.44 5.68
CA PHE A 278 0.17 12.45 5.42
C PHE A 278 -0.15 13.80 6.05
N LEU A 279 -1.23 14.00 6.69
CA LEU A 279 -1.67 15.26 7.28
C LEU A 279 -0.83 15.70 8.49
N ASN A 280 0.24 15.00 8.83
CA ASN A 280 1.17 15.44 9.86
C ASN A 280 2.00 16.64 9.33
N PRO A 281 2.13 17.75 10.09
CA PRO A 281 2.96 18.91 9.75
C PRO A 281 4.42 18.57 9.38
N GLU A 282 4.96 17.48 9.91
CA GLU A 282 6.30 16.98 9.58
C GLU A 282 6.40 16.38 8.16
N ALA A 283 5.28 16.04 7.59
CA ALA A 283 5.19 15.47 6.25
C ALA A 283 5.01 16.53 5.16
N VAL A 284 5.08 17.79 5.47
CA VAL A 284 4.96 18.96 4.57
C VAL A 284 6.09 19.03 3.53
N ASN A 285 7.13 18.20 3.62
CA ASN A 285 8.12 18.01 2.56
C ASN A 285 7.59 17.26 1.32
N ARG A 286 6.27 17.15 1.20
CA ARG A 286 5.66 16.69 -0.04
C ARG A 286 5.66 17.81 -1.05
N SER A 287 6.84 17.96 -1.53
CA SER A 287 7.05 18.64 -2.80
C SER A 287 5.96 18.21 -3.78
N GLY A 288 5.53 19.10 -4.65
CA GLY A 288 4.54 18.87 -5.69
C GLY A 288 4.88 17.75 -6.69
N ASN A 289 5.43 16.65 -6.22
CA ASN A 289 5.85 15.45 -6.96
C ASN A 289 4.83 14.31 -6.87
N GLY A 290 3.70 14.51 -6.18
CA GLY A 290 2.58 13.58 -6.21
C GLY A 290 1.98 13.45 -7.61
N LEU A 291 0.98 12.58 -7.78
CA LEU A 291 0.27 12.37 -9.06
C LEU A 291 -0.08 13.69 -9.78
N PRO A 292 -0.58 14.75 -9.11
CA PRO A 292 -0.80 16.04 -9.76
C PRO A 292 0.47 16.63 -10.38
N GLY A 293 1.61 16.47 -9.70
CA GLY A 293 2.89 17.01 -10.15
C GLY A 293 3.48 16.33 -11.39
N ILE A 294 3.16 15.07 -11.63
CA ILE A 294 3.70 14.27 -12.75
C ILE A 294 2.71 14.08 -13.90
N THR A 295 1.41 14.27 -13.63
CA THR A 295 0.36 14.25 -14.64
C THR A 295 0.13 15.65 -15.20
N GLN A 296 -0.76 16.41 -14.61
CA GLN A 296 -1.16 17.75 -15.01
C GLN A 296 -1.18 18.66 -13.77
N LYS A 297 -0.24 19.59 -13.65
CA LYS A 297 -0.31 20.56 -12.55
C LYS A 297 -1.51 21.49 -12.67
N TRP A 298 -1.71 22.09 -13.86
CA TRP A 298 -2.85 22.94 -14.12
C TRP A 298 -4.11 22.08 -14.36
N PRO A 299 -5.29 22.46 -13.85
CA PRO A 299 -5.59 23.64 -13.05
C PRO A 299 -5.51 23.43 -11.54
N ALA A 300 -5.06 22.27 -11.04
CA ALA A 300 -5.00 22.00 -9.60
C ALA A 300 -3.98 22.91 -8.88
N ASP A 301 -2.85 23.22 -9.50
CA ASP A 301 -1.89 24.19 -9.02
C ASP A 301 -2.26 25.59 -9.52
N PRO A 302 -2.63 26.53 -8.64
CA PRO A 302 -3.05 27.89 -9.03
C PRO A 302 -1.91 28.72 -9.65
N ASN A 303 -0.65 28.31 -9.49
CA ASN A 303 0.51 28.97 -10.07
C ASN A 303 0.92 28.37 -11.42
N ALA A 304 0.31 27.23 -11.81
CA ALA A 304 0.55 26.64 -13.10
C ALA A 304 -0.29 27.26 -14.19
N THR A 305 0.13 27.10 -15.43
CA THR A 305 -0.61 27.47 -16.63
C THR A 305 -0.81 26.24 -17.50
N PRO A 306 -1.73 26.23 -18.47
CA PRO A 306 -1.86 25.09 -19.38
C PRO A 306 -0.55 24.72 -20.11
N SER A 307 0.36 25.66 -20.29
CA SER A 307 1.66 25.44 -20.93
C SER A 307 2.70 24.79 -20.00
N THR A 308 2.53 24.86 -18.68
CA THR A 308 3.46 24.28 -17.67
C THR A 308 3.11 22.86 -17.26
N ARG A 309 2.15 22.23 -17.93
CA ARG A 309 1.77 20.85 -17.63
C ARG A 309 2.91 19.87 -17.80
N ARG A 310 2.91 18.85 -16.99
CA ARG A 310 3.81 17.69 -17.15
C ARG A 310 3.32 16.82 -18.31
N THR A 311 4.25 16.32 -19.11
CA THR A 311 3.95 15.45 -20.26
C THR A 311 4.45 14.02 -20.07
N LEU A 312 4.97 13.69 -18.86
CA LEU A 312 5.50 12.36 -18.58
C LEU A 312 4.42 11.29 -18.54
N LEU A 313 3.24 11.65 -18.00
CA LEU A 313 2.05 10.81 -17.98
C LEU A 313 0.90 11.63 -18.52
N ARG A 314 0.27 11.15 -19.58
CA ARG A 314 -0.82 11.88 -20.25
C ARG A 314 -1.94 10.93 -20.69
N LEU A 315 -3.15 11.28 -20.29
CA LEU A 315 -4.39 10.72 -20.82
C LEU A 315 -4.94 11.68 -21.87
N ASN A 316 -5.27 11.20 -23.08
CA ASN A 316 -5.91 12.02 -24.10
C ASN A 316 -7.40 12.21 -23.79
N ASN A 317 -7.98 13.29 -24.32
CA ASN A 317 -9.41 13.56 -24.15
C ASN A 317 -10.28 12.41 -24.65
N GLU A 318 -9.94 11.83 -25.82
CA GLU A 318 -10.66 10.69 -26.38
C GLU A 318 -10.63 9.47 -25.44
N SER A 319 -9.49 9.17 -24.85
CA SER A 319 -9.34 8.05 -23.91
C SER A 319 -10.11 8.29 -22.61
N ALA A 320 -10.09 9.52 -22.08
CA ALA A 320 -10.88 9.91 -20.91
C ALA A 320 -12.39 9.80 -21.21
N MET A 321 -12.82 10.28 -22.35
CA MET A 321 -14.23 10.19 -22.78
C MET A 321 -14.67 8.75 -23.05
N ALA A 322 -13.81 7.90 -23.59
CA ALA A 322 -14.08 6.48 -23.79
C ALA A 322 -14.18 5.72 -22.45
N MET A 323 -13.38 6.09 -21.44
CA MET A 323 -13.48 5.54 -20.10
C MET A 323 -14.79 5.96 -19.40
N PHE A 324 -15.27 7.19 -19.66
CA PHE A 324 -16.49 7.76 -19.07
C PHE A 324 -17.50 8.12 -20.18
N PRO A 325 -18.10 7.13 -20.86
CA PRO A 325 -19.00 7.39 -22.00
C PRO A 325 -20.34 8.02 -21.58
N ASP A 326 -20.83 7.73 -20.37
CA ASP A 326 -22.07 8.29 -19.85
C ASP A 326 -21.86 9.77 -19.44
N ARG A 327 -22.59 10.69 -20.10
CA ARG A 327 -22.50 12.11 -19.80
C ARG A 327 -23.13 12.50 -18.45
N ASN A 328 -23.96 11.64 -17.86
CA ASN A 328 -24.53 11.86 -16.54
C ASN A 328 -23.59 11.44 -15.41
N ASP A 329 -22.54 10.68 -15.72
CA ASP A 329 -21.53 10.28 -14.77
C ASP A 329 -20.77 11.50 -14.24
N LYS A 330 -21.06 11.91 -13.02
CA LYS A 330 -20.50 13.13 -12.39
C LYS A 330 -18.99 13.09 -12.22
N ARG A 331 -18.37 11.89 -12.27
CA ARG A 331 -16.91 11.74 -12.22
C ARG A 331 -16.23 12.40 -13.43
N ARG A 332 -16.93 12.57 -14.55
CA ARG A 332 -16.40 13.28 -15.73
C ARG A 332 -15.96 14.70 -15.39
N GLU A 333 -16.80 15.44 -14.65
CA GLU A 333 -16.53 16.84 -14.29
C GLU A 333 -15.67 16.95 -13.02
N GLU A 334 -15.75 15.97 -12.12
CA GLU A 334 -15.02 15.99 -10.86
C GLU A 334 -13.58 15.47 -11.01
N TYR A 335 -13.36 14.46 -11.87
CA TYR A 335 -12.04 13.86 -12.07
C TYR A 335 -11.24 14.54 -13.18
N PHE A 336 -11.92 15.27 -14.08
CA PHE A 336 -11.28 15.99 -15.18
C PHE A 336 -11.79 17.41 -15.28
N TYR A 337 -10.88 18.34 -15.50
CA TYR A 337 -11.26 19.75 -15.64
C TYR A 337 -11.95 20.00 -16.99
N LYS A 338 -13.26 20.27 -16.94
CA LYS A 338 -14.09 20.64 -18.11
C LYS A 338 -13.86 19.71 -19.31
N LEU A 339 -13.92 18.39 -19.09
CA LEU A 339 -13.55 17.39 -20.08
C LEU A 339 -14.20 17.63 -21.45
N ASP A 340 -15.53 17.83 -21.51
CA ASP A 340 -16.25 18.02 -22.77
C ASP A 340 -15.84 19.32 -23.49
N SER A 341 -15.63 20.41 -22.77
CA SER A 341 -15.18 21.67 -23.33
C SER A 341 -13.74 21.60 -23.83
N MET A 342 -12.86 20.94 -23.06
CA MET A 342 -11.45 20.81 -23.42
C MET A 342 -11.23 19.85 -24.60
N ALA A 343 -12.09 18.86 -24.80
CA ALA A 343 -12.04 17.95 -25.94
C ALA A 343 -12.18 18.68 -27.27
N GLY A 344 -12.94 19.79 -27.33
CA GLY A 344 -13.08 20.64 -28.52
C GLY A 344 -11.86 21.54 -28.81
N VAL A 345 -10.93 21.69 -27.85
CA VAL A 345 -9.79 22.64 -27.95
C VAL A 345 -8.53 21.90 -28.41
N LYS A 346 -8.34 21.79 -29.72
CA LYS A 346 -7.13 21.22 -30.32
C LYS A 346 -6.04 22.27 -30.53
N THR A 347 -5.55 22.86 -29.43
CA THR A 347 -4.45 23.83 -29.49
C THR A 347 -3.12 23.16 -29.19
N SER A 348 -2.01 23.83 -29.57
CA SER A 348 -0.65 23.38 -29.18
C SER A 348 -0.45 23.30 -27.66
N ILE A 349 -1.21 24.07 -26.89
CA ILE A 349 -1.14 24.11 -25.44
C ILE A 349 -1.77 22.87 -24.81
N THR A 350 -2.95 22.47 -25.25
CA THR A 350 -3.66 21.31 -24.72
C THR A 350 -3.16 20.00 -25.33
N GLN A 351 -2.79 20.03 -26.60
CA GLN A 351 -2.37 18.85 -27.39
C GLN A 351 -3.35 17.65 -27.22
N GLY A 352 -4.64 17.93 -26.99
CA GLY A 352 -5.67 16.91 -26.77
C GLY A 352 -5.61 16.19 -25.41
N ALA A 353 -4.84 16.69 -24.43
CA ALA A 353 -4.74 16.07 -23.13
C ALA A 353 -5.97 16.37 -22.25
N ALA A 354 -6.45 15.36 -21.54
CA ALA A 354 -7.36 15.53 -20.42
C ALA A 354 -6.61 16.03 -19.21
N TYR A 355 -7.12 17.07 -18.57
CA TYR A 355 -6.53 17.61 -17.35
C TYR A 355 -7.14 16.92 -16.13
N ILE A 356 -6.36 16.11 -15.42
CA ILE A 356 -6.79 15.40 -14.22
C ILE A 356 -7.01 16.42 -13.11
N TYR A 357 -8.22 16.43 -12.55
CA TYR A 357 -8.64 17.36 -11.52
C TYR A 357 -9.09 16.66 -10.23
N LYS A 358 -9.08 15.33 -10.22
CA LYS A 358 -9.43 14.51 -9.06
C LYS A 358 -8.60 14.85 -7.82
N PHE A 359 -7.29 15.04 -7.99
CA PHE A 359 -6.33 15.30 -6.92
C PHE A 359 -6.07 16.81 -6.73
N ARG A 360 -7.14 17.62 -6.75
CA ARG A 360 -7.10 19.06 -6.46
C ARG A 360 -6.95 19.25 -4.95
N ARG A 361 -6.67 20.33 -4.41
CA ARG A 361 -6.45 20.78 -3.02
C ARG A 361 -4.99 21.20 -2.80
N PRO A 362 -4.56 22.25 -3.51
CA PRO A 362 -3.22 22.74 -3.34
C PRO A 362 -3.04 23.37 -1.94
N LEU A 363 -1.94 23.01 -1.30
CA LEU A 363 -1.42 23.73 -0.14
C LEU A 363 -0.45 24.79 -0.63
N LEU A 364 -0.62 26.01 -0.16
CA LEU A 364 0.19 27.16 -0.54
C LEU A 364 1.04 27.62 0.66
N HIS A 365 2.22 28.14 0.37
CA HIS A 365 3.00 28.83 1.39
C HIS A 365 2.22 30.04 1.94
N THR A 366 2.10 30.11 3.26
CA THR A 366 1.34 31.16 3.96
C THR A 366 2.20 32.36 4.40
N SER A 367 3.54 32.27 4.24
CA SER A 367 4.47 33.32 4.65
C SER A 367 5.80 33.26 3.89
N GLY A 368 6.63 34.27 4.08
CA GLY A 368 7.99 34.35 3.53
C GLY A 368 8.04 34.64 2.02
N SER A 369 9.22 34.42 1.43
CA SER A 369 9.50 34.71 0.00
C SER A 369 8.75 33.78 -0.97
N GLN A 370 8.14 32.72 -0.46
CA GLN A 370 7.36 31.76 -1.22
C GLN A 370 5.84 31.96 -1.06
N LEU A 371 5.39 33.02 -0.37
CA LEU A 371 3.98 33.30 -0.13
C LEU A 371 3.13 33.10 -1.40
N GLY A 372 2.06 32.31 -1.30
CA GLY A 372 1.14 31.98 -2.39
C GLY A 372 1.67 30.99 -3.43
N LYS A 373 2.92 30.51 -3.31
CA LYS A 373 3.43 29.44 -4.19
C LYS A 373 3.02 28.06 -3.67
N LEU A 374 2.94 27.11 -4.58
CA LEU A 374 2.59 25.75 -4.24
C LEU A 374 3.60 25.14 -3.26
N LEU A 375 3.09 24.68 -2.12
CA LEU A 375 3.82 23.91 -1.12
C LEU A 375 3.68 22.40 -1.38
N GLY A 376 2.47 21.97 -1.71
CA GLY A 376 2.11 20.56 -1.94
C GLY A 376 0.60 20.41 -2.14
N TYR A 377 0.08 19.23 -1.83
CA TYR A 377 -1.35 18.95 -1.92
C TYR A 377 -1.83 18.32 -0.61
N ASP A 378 -3.01 18.74 -0.16
CA ASP A 378 -3.71 18.24 1.03
C ASP A 378 -4.43 16.92 0.70
N LEU A 379 -3.67 15.87 0.56
CA LEU A 379 -4.17 14.56 0.13
C LEU A 379 -3.46 13.44 0.89
N ASN A 380 -4.21 12.44 1.34
CA ASN A 380 -3.67 11.16 1.75
C ASN A 380 -3.53 10.22 0.56
N GLU A 381 -2.77 9.16 0.74
CA GLU A 381 -2.77 8.05 -0.20
C GLU A 381 -3.83 7.04 0.23
N ILE A 382 -4.93 7.00 -0.48
CA ILE A 382 -6.02 6.05 -0.20
C ILE A 382 -5.62 4.69 -0.74
N LEU A 383 -5.39 3.73 0.15
CA LEU A 383 -5.03 2.35 -0.21
C LEU A 383 -6.28 1.49 -0.41
N ILE A 384 -7.24 1.61 0.50
CA ILE A 384 -8.52 0.89 0.47
C ILE A 384 -9.61 1.82 1.01
N ARG A 385 -10.74 1.88 0.31
CA ARG A 385 -11.97 2.55 0.77
C ARG A 385 -13.21 1.73 0.48
N LEU A 386 -14.32 2.07 1.11
CA LEU A 386 -15.55 1.26 1.09
C LEU A 386 -16.06 0.97 -0.33
N ALA A 387 -15.92 1.91 -1.26
CA ALA A 387 -16.32 1.68 -2.66
C ALA A 387 -15.52 0.57 -3.34
N ASP A 388 -14.23 0.43 -3.02
CA ASP A 388 -13.41 -0.69 -3.48
C ASP A 388 -13.99 -2.03 -3.01
N ILE A 389 -14.40 -2.11 -1.74
CA ILE A 389 -14.96 -3.34 -1.14
C ILE A 389 -16.30 -3.70 -1.75
N TYR A 390 -17.17 -2.72 -2.05
CA TYR A 390 -18.41 -2.97 -2.79
C TYR A 390 -18.15 -3.59 -4.17
N LEU A 391 -17.24 -2.97 -4.95
CA LEU A 391 -16.94 -3.43 -6.30
C LEU A 391 -16.14 -4.74 -6.31
N LEU A 392 -15.28 -4.99 -5.31
CA LEU A 392 -14.60 -6.27 -5.14
C LEU A 392 -15.59 -7.39 -4.82
N ARG A 393 -16.58 -7.11 -3.94
CA ARG A 393 -17.64 -8.07 -3.63
C ARG A 393 -18.54 -8.33 -4.85
N ALA A 394 -18.87 -7.29 -5.63
CA ALA A 394 -19.59 -7.44 -6.88
C ALA A 394 -18.84 -8.37 -7.86
N GLU A 395 -17.53 -8.21 -8.01
CA GLU A 395 -16.71 -9.09 -8.86
C GLU A 395 -16.77 -10.55 -8.40
N MET A 396 -16.54 -10.78 -7.11
CA MET A 396 -16.55 -12.14 -6.56
C MET A 396 -17.94 -12.79 -6.65
N ARG A 397 -19.03 -12.04 -6.43
CA ARG A 397 -20.41 -12.49 -6.60
C ARG A 397 -20.73 -12.87 -8.04
N ALA A 398 -20.33 -12.03 -9.01
CA ALA A 398 -20.53 -12.35 -10.42
C ALA A 398 -19.83 -13.66 -10.80
N LYS A 399 -18.59 -13.85 -10.36
CA LYS A 399 -17.79 -15.06 -10.63
C LYS A 399 -18.26 -16.31 -9.90
N SER A 400 -18.94 -16.16 -8.78
CA SER A 400 -19.55 -17.28 -8.03
C SER A 400 -21.01 -17.55 -8.38
N GLY A 401 -21.60 -16.77 -9.33
CA GLY A 401 -22.97 -16.98 -9.82
C GLY A 401 -24.05 -16.22 -9.07
N ASP A 402 -23.72 -15.43 -8.04
CA ASP A 402 -24.67 -14.50 -7.39
C ASP A 402 -24.84 -13.22 -8.23
N ILE A 403 -25.47 -13.36 -9.38
CA ILE A 403 -25.69 -12.27 -10.34
C ILE A 403 -26.53 -11.12 -9.73
N PRO A 404 -27.65 -11.38 -9.01
CA PRO A 404 -28.43 -10.31 -8.41
C PRO A 404 -27.63 -9.51 -7.37
N GLY A 405 -26.85 -10.19 -6.53
CA GLY A 405 -26.01 -9.54 -5.54
C GLY A 405 -24.88 -8.71 -6.16
N ALA A 406 -24.28 -9.21 -7.25
CA ALA A 406 -23.27 -8.47 -8.00
C ALA A 406 -23.83 -7.17 -8.61
N ILE A 407 -25.00 -7.23 -9.23
CA ILE A 407 -25.70 -6.06 -9.80
C ILE A 407 -26.06 -5.06 -8.69
N ALA A 408 -26.54 -5.53 -7.57
CA ALA A 408 -26.90 -4.66 -6.44
C ALA A 408 -25.67 -3.86 -5.96
N ASP A 409 -24.51 -4.50 -5.73
CA ASP A 409 -23.29 -3.85 -5.30
C ASP A 409 -22.74 -2.86 -6.37
N LEU A 410 -22.74 -3.25 -7.65
CA LEU A 410 -22.35 -2.38 -8.76
C LEU A 410 -23.22 -1.11 -8.81
N ASN A 411 -24.53 -1.26 -8.68
CA ASN A 411 -25.47 -0.15 -8.77
C ASN A 411 -25.40 0.80 -7.57
N VAL A 412 -24.94 0.37 -6.40
CA VAL A 412 -24.64 1.29 -5.29
C VAL A 412 -23.65 2.37 -5.74
N ILE A 413 -22.57 1.97 -6.42
CA ILE A 413 -21.52 2.89 -6.87
C ILE A 413 -21.98 3.73 -8.06
N ARG A 414 -22.66 3.10 -9.05
CA ARG A 414 -23.20 3.81 -10.22
C ARG A 414 -24.22 4.89 -9.82
N LYS A 415 -25.14 4.58 -8.90
CA LYS A 415 -26.12 5.56 -8.37
C LYS A 415 -25.43 6.74 -7.70
N ARG A 416 -24.45 6.49 -6.83
CA ARG A 416 -23.68 7.55 -6.21
C ARG A 416 -22.98 8.47 -7.24
N ALA A 417 -22.44 7.87 -8.30
CA ALA A 417 -21.80 8.60 -9.39
C ALA A 417 -22.79 9.35 -10.30
N GLY A 418 -24.09 9.09 -10.20
CA GLY A 418 -25.11 9.59 -11.14
C GLY A 418 -25.02 8.92 -12.52
N ALA A 419 -24.31 7.81 -12.62
CA ALA A 419 -24.17 7.02 -13.84
C ALA A 419 -25.38 6.09 -14.05
N LYS A 420 -25.58 5.66 -15.33
CA LYS A 420 -26.63 4.71 -15.68
C LYS A 420 -26.46 3.41 -14.91
N GLU A 421 -27.54 2.90 -14.31
CA GLU A 421 -27.55 1.60 -13.66
C GLU A 421 -27.29 0.49 -14.68
N TYR A 422 -26.80 -0.65 -14.21
CA TYR A 422 -26.56 -1.85 -15.02
C TYR A 422 -27.83 -2.31 -15.74
N THR A 423 -27.69 -2.68 -16.99
CA THR A 423 -28.76 -3.28 -17.80
C THR A 423 -28.26 -4.60 -18.40
N PRO A 424 -29.15 -5.60 -18.63
CA PRO A 424 -28.76 -6.95 -19.08
C PRO A 424 -28.11 -7.03 -20.47
N ASP A 425 -28.07 -5.94 -21.23
CA ASP A 425 -27.36 -5.82 -22.49
C ASP A 425 -25.85 -5.57 -22.32
N GLU A 426 -25.41 -5.27 -21.09
CA GLU A 426 -23.98 -5.16 -20.73
C GLU A 426 -23.42 -6.54 -20.31
N ASN A 427 -22.12 -6.77 -20.58
CA ASN A 427 -21.41 -7.87 -19.91
C ASN A 427 -21.12 -7.47 -18.47
N LEU A 428 -21.63 -8.23 -17.50
CA LEU A 428 -21.57 -7.86 -16.08
C LEU A 428 -20.12 -7.79 -15.56
N GLU A 429 -19.28 -8.76 -15.90
CA GLU A 429 -17.88 -8.76 -15.44
C GLU A 429 -17.08 -7.58 -16.02
N GLU A 430 -17.29 -7.27 -17.30
CA GLU A 430 -16.68 -6.09 -17.93
C GLU A 430 -17.21 -4.79 -17.33
N ALA A 431 -18.51 -4.73 -17.04
CA ALA A 431 -19.15 -3.58 -16.41
C ALA A 431 -18.57 -3.30 -15.01
N ILE A 432 -18.38 -4.36 -14.21
CA ILE A 432 -17.75 -4.26 -12.88
C ILE A 432 -16.28 -3.83 -13.01
N ALA A 433 -15.52 -4.44 -13.91
CA ALA A 433 -14.12 -4.09 -14.12
C ALA A 433 -13.95 -2.63 -14.57
N LEU A 434 -14.79 -2.17 -15.51
CA LEU A 434 -14.79 -0.77 -15.95
C LEU A 434 -15.22 0.18 -14.81
N GLU A 435 -16.16 -0.23 -13.97
CA GLU A 435 -16.59 0.59 -12.83
C GLU A 435 -15.47 0.73 -11.81
N ARG A 436 -14.66 -0.32 -11.56
CA ARG A 436 -13.47 -0.25 -10.74
C ARG A 436 -12.43 0.72 -11.32
N ASP A 437 -12.17 0.63 -12.63
CA ASP A 437 -11.24 1.54 -13.32
C ASP A 437 -11.66 3.01 -13.20
N LYS A 438 -12.97 3.30 -13.27
CA LYS A 438 -13.50 4.65 -13.11
C LYS A 438 -13.47 5.13 -11.68
N GLU A 439 -14.01 4.32 -10.78
CA GLU A 439 -14.21 4.69 -9.38
C GLU A 439 -12.87 4.90 -8.67
N LEU A 440 -11.96 3.95 -8.85
CA LEU A 440 -10.64 3.92 -8.22
C LEU A 440 -9.56 4.54 -9.12
N PHE A 441 -9.94 5.44 -10.03
CA PHE A 441 -9.03 6.06 -10.99
C PHE A 441 -7.81 6.66 -10.28
N LEU A 442 -6.63 6.07 -10.51
CA LEU A 442 -5.34 6.44 -9.92
C LEU A 442 -5.27 6.36 -8.39
N GLU A 443 -6.16 5.63 -7.73
CA GLU A 443 -6.07 5.34 -6.31
C GLU A 443 -5.37 4.00 -6.05
N GLY A 444 -4.87 3.85 -4.82
CA GLY A 444 -4.17 2.64 -4.36
C GLY A 444 -2.79 2.46 -4.98
N VAL A 445 -2.13 1.36 -4.61
CA VAL A 445 -0.82 0.98 -5.15
C VAL A 445 -1.02 -0.18 -6.12
N CYS A 446 -0.80 0.06 -7.40
CA CYS A 446 -0.95 -0.94 -8.47
C CYS A 446 -2.37 -1.55 -8.56
N THR A 447 -3.41 -0.90 -8.02
CA THR A 447 -4.76 -1.47 -7.91
C THR A 447 -5.26 -1.97 -9.26
N ARG A 448 -5.24 -1.13 -10.28
CA ARG A 448 -5.68 -1.50 -11.64
C ARG A 448 -4.88 -2.66 -12.21
N TYR A 449 -3.56 -2.69 -12.03
CA TYR A 449 -2.71 -3.78 -12.50
C TYR A 449 -3.07 -5.10 -11.82
N PHE A 450 -3.22 -5.07 -10.50
CA PHE A 450 -3.57 -6.27 -9.74
C PHE A 450 -4.97 -6.79 -10.08
N ASP A 451 -5.93 -5.90 -10.33
CA ASP A 451 -7.27 -6.30 -10.81
C ASP A 451 -7.21 -7.00 -12.16
N ILE A 452 -6.44 -6.45 -13.10
CA ILE A 452 -6.25 -7.02 -14.45
C ILE A 452 -5.55 -8.39 -14.38
N VAL A 453 -4.53 -8.53 -13.53
CA VAL A 453 -3.80 -9.79 -13.33
C VAL A 453 -4.68 -10.82 -12.63
N ARG A 454 -5.39 -10.42 -11.57
CA ARG A 454 -6.34 -11.29 -10.84
C ARG A 454 -7.40 -11.86 -11.76
N ASN A 455 -7.95 -11.03 -12.64
CA ASN A 455 -8.98 -11.41 -13.60
C ASN A 455 -8.42 -12.05 -14.88
N ARG A 456 -7.10 -12.19 -15.00
CA ARG A 456 -6.39 -12.80 -16.14
C ARG A 456 -6.65 -12.11 -17.49
N THR A 457 -7.07 -10.85 -17.47
CA THR A 457 -7.36 -10.04 -18.67
C THR A 457 -6.15 -9.23 -19.17
N PHE A 458 -4.95 -9.56 -18.70
CA PHE A 458 -3.73 -8.81 -18.99
C PHE A 458 -3.35 -8.76 -20.48
N ARG A 459 -3.65 -9.84 -21.25
CA ARG A 459 -3.38 -9.85 -22.70
C ARG A 459 -4.26 -8.85 -23.47
N GLU A 460 -5.45 -8.56 -22.94
CA GLU A 460 -6.44 -7.66 -23.55
C GLU A 460 -6.26 -6.23 -23.05
N LYS A 461 -6.08 -6.06 -21.74
CA LYS A 461 -6.13 -4.77 -21.06
C LYS A 461 -4.76 -4.08 -20.94
N LEU A 462 -3.65 -4.82 -20.97
CA LEU A 462 -2.30 -4.26 -20.89
C LEU A 462 -1.65 -4.12 -22.27
N ARG A 463 -0.53 -3.41 -22.32
CA ARG A 463 0.20 -3.08 -23.55
C ARG A 463 1.49 -3.89 -23.67
N GLY A 464 2.22 -3.66 -24.77
CA GLY A 464 3.55 -4.20 -24.99
C GLY A 464 3.59 -5.71 -24.95
N LYS A 465 4.59 -6.27 -24.29
CA LYS A 465 4.81 -7.72 -24.21
C LYS A 465 3.69 -8.49 -23.51
N PHE A 466 2.89 -7.85 -22.66
CA PHE A 466 1.77 -8.54 -22.03
C PHE A 466 0.81 -9.19 -23.04
N LYS A 467 0.62 -8.59 -24.21
CA LYS A 467 -0.26 -9.11 -25.26
C LYS A 467 0.20 -10.43 -25.88
N THR A 468 1.48 -10.71 -25.80
CA THR A 468 2.12 -11.86 -26.48
C THR A 468 2.67 -12.90 -25.52
N LEU A 469 2.46 -12.76 -24.20
CA LEU A 469 2.90 -13.74 -23.23
C LEU A 469 2.21 -15.08 -23.44
N SER A 470 2.99 -16.13 -23.54
CA SER A 470 2.48 -17.50 -23.49
C SER A 470 2.04 -17.88 -22.08
N ASP A 471 1.27 -18.96 -21.95
CA ASP A 471 0.89 -19.49 -20.63
C ASP A 471 2.14 -19.99 -19.85
N GLN A 472 3.17 -20.43 -20.57
CA GLN A 472 4.44 -20.79 -19.95
C GLN A 472 5.18 -19.56 -19.40
N ASP A 473 5.18 -18.43 -20.14
CA ASP A 473 5.76 -17.16 -19.64
C ASP A 473 5.09 -16.72 -18.35
N VAL A 474 3.75 -16.84 -18.28
CA VAL A 474 2.99 -16.53 -17.07
C VAL A 474 3.37 -17.43 -15.91
N LYS A 475 3.48 -18.75 -16.14
CA LYS A 475 3.92 -19.71 -15.12
C LYS A 475 5.36 -19.45 -14.67
N ASP A 476 6.22 -18.99 -15.57
CA ASP A 476 7.62 -18.66 -15.31
C ASP A 476 7.79 -17.29 -14.61
N GLY A 477 6.69 -16.55 -14.36
CA GLY A 477 6.69 -15.33 -13.58
C GLY A 477 6.71 -14.02 -14.39
N ALA A 478 6.32 -14.03 -15.66
CA ALA A 478 6.32 -12.83 -16.53
C ALA A 478 5.45 -11.67 -16.02
N LEU A 479 4.44 -11.95 -15.22
CA LEU A 479 3.56 -10.95 -14.62
C LEU A 479 4.16 -10.25 -13.40
N PHE A 480 5.27 -10.75 -12.88
CA PHE A 480 5.97 -10.19 -11.73
C PHE A 480 7.16 -9.33 -12.18
N PHE A 481 7.67 -8.50 -11.28
CA PHE A 481 8.93 -7.80 -11.51
C PHE A 481 10.13 -8.74 -11.35
N PRO A 482 11.27 -8.44 -12.01
CA PRO A 482 12.52 -9.07 -11.65
C PRO A 482 12.90 -8.69 -10.22
N ILE A 483 13.54 -9.63 -9.52
CA ILE A 483 14.12 -9.36 -8.21
C ILE A 483 15.32 -8.43 -8.44
N SER A 484 15.40 -7.34 -7.70
CA SER A 484 16.43 -6.33 -7.85
C SER A 484 17.80 -6.82 -7.37
N PHE A 485 18.86 -6.19 -7.87
CA PHE A 485 20.25 -6.59 -7.60
C PHE A 485 20.61 -6.60 -6.10
N ASP A 486 20.08 -5.64 -5.34
CA ASP A 486 20.36 -5.53 -3.90
C ASP A 486 19.93 -6.77 -3.10
N ALA A 487 18.89 -7.49 -3.54
CA ALA A 487 18.44 -8.72 -2.90
C ALA A 487 19.45 -9.88 -2.99
N PHE A 488 20.36 -9.83 -3.96
CA PHE A 488 21.41 -10.86 -4.15
C PHE A 488 22.69 -10.53 -3.39
N GLN A 489 22.84 -9.28 -2.92
CA GLN A 489 24.00 -8.90 -2.14
C GLN A 489 23.99 -9.65 -0.80
N ASN A 490 25.07 -10.38 -0.52
CA ASN A 490 25.21 -11.16 0.70
C ASN A 490 24.15 -12.25 0.91
N ASN A 491 23.50 -12.72 -0.17
CA ASN A 491 22.56 -13.85 -0.12
C ASN A 491 22.74 -14.78 -1.32
N THR A 492 23.58 -15.79 -1.15
CA THR A 492 23.94 -16.76 -2.20
C THR A 492 22.80 -17.74 -2.54
N LYS A 493 21.76 -17.79 -1.68
CA LYS A 493 20.58 -18.66 -1.90
C LYS A 493 19.51 -17.99 -2.76
N MET A 494 19.66 -16.69 -3.07
CA MET A 494 18.70 -15.95 -3.88
C MET A 494 18.74 -16.43 -5.33
N THR A 495 17.55 -16.58 -5.91
CA THR A 495 17.40 -16.95 -7.33
C THR A 495 16.39 -16.03 -8.00
N GLN A 496 16.72 -15.60 -9.23
CA GLN A 496 15.81 -14.83 -10.08
C GLN A 496 14.66 -15.72 -10.58
N ASN A 497 13.46 -15.14 -10.80
CA ASN A 497 12.37 -15.89 -11.41
C ASN A 497 12.74 -16.34 -12.84
N ILE A 498 12.15 -17.46 -13.28
CA ILE A 498 12.53 -18.16 -14.50
C ILE A 498 12.39 -17.26 -15.74
N TYR A 499 11.29 -16.49 -15.83
CA TYR A 499 11.05 -15.61 -16.97
C TYR A 499 12.15 -14.54 -17.10
N TRP A 500 12.48 -13.87 -16.02
CA TRP A 500 13.48 -12.81 -16.05
C TRP A 500 14.90 -13.34 -16.21
N LYS A 501 15.20 -14.50 -15.62
CA LYS A 501 16.48 -15.19 -15.84
C LYS A 501 16.68 -15.51 -17.32
N ARG A 502 15.66 -16.04 -18.00
CA ARG A 502 15.69 -16.33 -19.45
C ARG A 502 15.82 -15.05 -20.30
N ASN A 503 15.30 -13.92 -19.82
CA ASN A 503 15.36 -12.63 -20.50
C ASN A 503 16.59 -11.79 -20.11
N GLY A 504 17.61 -12.41 -19.53
CA GLY A 504 18.93 -11.79 -19.32
C GLY A 504 19.11 -11.06 -18.00
N PHE A 505 18.17 -11.17 -17.05
CA PHE A 505 18.29 -10.66 -15.68
C PHE A 505 18.94 -11.71 -14.74
N ALA A 506 19.80 -12.56 -15.27
CA ALA A 506 20.59 -13.48 -14.46
C ALA A 506 21.70 -12.72 -13.72
N ILE A 507 21.85 -12.96 -12.43
CA ILE A 507 22.96 -12.52 -11.60
C ILE A 507 23.80 -13.76 -11.27
#